data_d13dd62c88e8ea9a26c29f4df5df04e0
#
_entry.id   d13dd62c88e8ea9a26c29f4df5df04e0
#
_cell.length_a   1.000
_cell.length_b   1.000
_cell.length_c   1.000
_cell.angle_alpha   90.00
_cell.angle_beta   90.00
_cell.angle_gamma   90.00
#
_symmetry.space_group_name_H-M   'P 1'
#
loop_
_entity.id
_entity.type
_entity.pdbx_description
1 polymer ?
#
loop_
_entity_poly.entity_id
_entity_poly.type
_entity_poly.pdbx_seq_one_letter_code
_entity_poly.pdbx_strand_id
1 'polypeptide(L)'
;MQPFRFAAIVLMGTGIACAQSNFTSHTLGALDALADTGSDTAPPQPKAQKMLDLSSMDQSADPCTDFYQYTCGNWVKNNPIPADQVRWGNFGLLAERNQWLLYKNLEAAANPSPSRTPLEAKYGDFYATCMNVDAVNAKGAAPLKPALDRVAGLSDKKQIATVLTGLQREDGTDAIFRFRVDQDDKDSSKEIAEVTQGGLGLPDRSYYIEKSERETKIRDQYVEHMTKMFALAGDTPEQAAAEAKNVMAIETALAEGSLSRTDLRDPEKNYHIKTIAELEQMAPAFDWSTYFGKIGIGSFQTLNVGQPGFVEALNKTIDSENLDVWKSYLRWHAIHEAAPWLSDAFVQEDYNFYNATLQGAKEMQPRWKRCTKLSTDS
;
A
#
# COMPACT_ATOMS: atom_id res chain seq x y z
N MET A 1 -2.74 -21.27 7.63
CA MET A 1 -2.50 -19.98 6.94
C MET A 1 -3.79 -19.59 6.24
N GLN A 2 -4.54 -18.71 6.82
CA GLN A 2 -5.65 -18.08 6.11
C GLN A 2 -5.20 -16.65 5.81
N PRO A 3 -5.21 -16.22 4.55
CA PRO A 3 -4.93 -14.82 4.22
C PRO A 3 -6.04 -13.95 4.80
N PHE A 4 -5.67 -12.81 5.35
CA PHE A 4 -6.60 -11.76 5.78
C PHE A 4 -7.53 -11.42 4.61
N ARG A 5 -8.82 -11.62 4.79
CA ARG A 5 -9.83 -11.38 3.77
C ARG A 5 -10.34 -9.97 3.88
N PHE A 6 -10.15 -9.18 2.84
CA PHE A 6 -10.95 -7.98 2.60
C PHE A 6 -12.43 -8.37 2.53
N ALA A 7 -13.25 -7.83 3.42
CA ALA A 7 -14.69 -7.97 3.34
C ALA A 7 -15.21 -7.02 2.26
N ALA A 8 -15.44 -7.54 1.05
CA ALA A 8 -16.16 -6.81 0.03
C ALA A 8 -17.62 -6.64 0.48
N ILE A 9 -18.04 -5.42 0.75
CA ILE A 9 -19.43 -5.08 0.99
C ILE A 9 -20.18 -5.14 -0.35
N VAL A 10 -20.89 -6.24 -0.58
CA VAL A 10 -21.83 -6.39 -1.68
C VAL A 10 -23.17 -5.77 -1.23
N LEU A 11 -23.46 -4.56 -1.69
CA LEU A 11 -24.80 -3.98 -1.61
C LEU A 11 -25.64 -4.51 -2.78
N MET A 12 -26.55 -5.43 -2.48
CA MET A 12 -27.64 -5.81 -3.38
C MET A 12 -28.64 -4.64 -3.48
N GLY A 13 -28.64 -3.93 -4.59
CA GLY A 13 -29.66 -2.97 -4.95
C GLY A 13 -30.73 -3.62 -5.81
N THR A 14 -31.95 -3.68 -5.31
CA THR A 14 -33.17 -4.05 -6.06
C THR A 14 -33.49 -2.97 -7.10
N GLY A 15 -33.74 -3.39 -8.33
CA GLY A 15 -34.05 -2.53 -9.46
C GLY A 15 -35.40 -1.84 -9.38
N ILE A 16 -35.49 -0.65 -9.93
CA ILE A 16 -36.68 -0.02 -10.46
C ILE A 16 -36.33 0.73 -11.76
N ALA A 17 -37.28 0.66 -12.69
CA ALA A 17 -37.19 0.96 -14.11
C ALA A 17 -37.09 2.44 -14.50
N CYS A 18 -36.55 2.64 -15.70
CA CYS A 18 -36.79 3.63 -16.74
C CYS A 18 -37.37 5.02 -16.42
N ALA A 19 -36.56 6.05 -16.72
CA ALA A 19 -37.11 7.25 -17.41
C ALA A 19 -35.97 7.90 -18.23
N GLN A 20 -36.18 7.97 -19.55
CA GLN A 20 -35.38 8.76 -20.48
C GLN A 20 -35.67 10.25 -20.26
N SER A 21 -34.63 11.06 -20.16
CA SER A 21 -34.74 12.50 -20.41
C SER A 21 -33.47 13.01 -21.10
N ASN A 22 -33.67 13.47 -22.31
CA ASN A 22 -32.71 14.21 -23.12
C ASN A 22 -32.25 15.48 -22.39
N PHE A 23 -30.96 15.67 -22.25
CA PHE A 23 -30.39 16.98 -21.97
C PHE A 23 -29.29 17.30 -22.97
N THR A 24 -29.50 18.42 -23.65
CA THR A 24 -28.67 19.06 -24.67
C THR A 24 -27.33 19.55 -24.10
N SER A 25 -26.33 19.37 -24.91
CA SER A 25 -24.95 19.87 -24.77
C SER A 25 -24.86 21.37 -24.45
N HIS A 26 -24.08 21.71 -23.40
CA HIS A 26 -23.41 22.99 -23.32
C HIS A 26 -21.92 22.76 -23.14
N THR A 27 -21.16 23.28 -24.08
CA THR A 27 -19.72 23.38 -24.16
C THR A 27 -19.13 24.08 -22.95
N LEU A 28 -18.24 23.38 -22.22
CA LEU A 28 -17.20 24.02 -21.43
C LEU A 28 -15.87 23.41 -21.89
N GLY A 29 -15.07 24.25 -22.49
CA GLY A 29 -13.78 23.90 -23.01
C GLY A 29 -12.73 23.77 -21.95
N ALA A 30 -11.69 23.00 -22.27
CA ALA A 30 -10.36 22.95 -21.68
C ALA A 30 -10.25 22.29 -20.30
N LEU A 31 -10.48 20.96 -20.24
CA LEU A 31 -9.81 20.01 -19.36
C LEU A 31 -9.64 18.66 -20.08
N ASP A 32 -9.32 18.72 -21.37
CA ASP A 32 -8.92 17.57 -22.19
C ASP A 32 -7.40 17.43 -22.12
N ALA A 33 -6.93 16.72 -21.09
CA ALA A 33 -5.67 15.98 -21.12
C ALA A 33 -5.51 15.31 -19.76
N LEU A 34 -6.00 14.09 -19.63
CA LEU A 34 -5.53 12.99 -18.76
C LEU A 34 -6.66 11.93 -18.60
N ALA A 35 -7.37 11.65 -19.68
CA ALA A 35 -8.08 10.38 -19.73
C ALA A 35 -7.01 9.32 -19.96
N ASP A 36 -6.88 8.38 -19.01
CA ASP A 36 -6.26 7.08 -19.27
C ASP A 36 -7.05 6.45 -20.43
N THR A 37 -6.65 6.72 -21.66
CA THR A 37 -7.12 6.03 -22.85
C THR A 37 -6.49 4.64 -22.80
N GLY A 38 -6.86 3.87 -21.80
CA GLY A 38 -6.56 2.45 -21.74
C GLY A 38 -7.11 1.85 -23.01
N SER A 39 -6.20 1.53 -23.93
CA SER A 39 -6.53 0.84 -25.17
C SER A 39 -7.44 -0.34 -24.82
N ASP A 40 -8.67 -0.37 -25.33
CA ASP A 40 -9.61 -1.50 -25.23
C ASP A 40 -9.08 -2.79 -25.88
N THR A 41 -7.86 -2.76 -26.38
CA THR A 41 -7.17 -3.92 -26.93
C THR A 41 -6.44 -4.68 -25.84
N ALA A 42 -6.69 -6.00 -25.77
CA ALA A 42 -5.97 -6.89 -24.88
C ALA A 42 -4.43 -6.68 -25.02
N PRO A 43 -3.70 -6.61 -23.90
CA PRO A 43 -2.25 -6.42 -23.96
C PRO A 43 -1.59 -7.58 -24.73
N PRO A 44 -0.53 -7.32 -25.51
CA PRO A 44 0.17 -8.36 -26.25
C PRO A 44 0.80 -9.38 -25.28
N GLN A 45 0.80 -10.65 -25.69
CA GLN A 45 1.46 -11.68 -24.89
C GLN A 45 2.96 -11.40 -24.77
N PRO A 46 3.52 -11.35 -23.54
CA PRO A 46 4.95 -11.22 -23.36
C PRO A 46 5.71 -12.40 -23.98
N LYS A 47 6.88 -12.11 -24.55
CA LYS A 47 7.74 -13.15 -25.18
C LYS A 47 8.14 -14.19 -24.15
N ALA A 48 8.16 -15.47 -24.59
CA ALA A 48 8.69 -16.54 -23.77
C ALA A 48 10.21 -16.35 -23.53
N GLN A 49 10.64 -16.52 -22.28
CA GLN A 49 12.06 -16.47 -21.94
C GLN A 49 12.73 -17.80 -22.32
N LYS A 50 13.95 -17.72 -22.84
CA LYS A 50 14.83 -18.86 -23.00
C LYS A 50 15.55 -19.11 -21.67
N MET A 51 15.74 -20.37 -21.29
CA MET A 51 16.50 -20.74 -20.08
C MET A 51 17.96 -20.23 -20.14
N LEU A 52 18.58 -20.37 -21.31
CA LEU A 52 19.87 -19.81 -21.62
C LEU A 52 19.78 -19.07 -22.96
N ASP A 53 20.00 -17.76 -22.91
CA ASP A 53 19.98 -16.91 -24.10
C ASP A 53 21.37 -16.34 -24.40
N LEU A 54 22.14 -17.03 -25.22
CA LEU A 54 23.47 -16.60 -25.65
C LEU A 54 23.46 -15.29 -26.44
N SER A 55 22.31 -14.89 -27.01
CA SER A 55 22.17 -13.61 -27.69
C SER A 55 22.24 -12.40 -26.75
N SER A 56 22.10 -12.65 -25.44
CA SER A 56 22.28 -11.64 -24.40
C SER A 56 23.72 -11.21 -24.19
N MET A 57 24.68 -12.02 -24.64
CA MET A 57 26.11 -11.77 -24.50
C MET A 57 26.62 -10.76 -25.54
N ASP A 58 27.45 -9.83 -25.10
CA ASP A 58 28.22 -8.97 -25.98
C ASP A 58 29.66 -9.56 -26.15
N GLN A 59 29.82 -10.36 -27.20
CA GLN A 59 31.10 -11.02 -27.47
C GLN A 59 32.22 -10.05 -27.92
N SER A 60 31.88 -8.79 -28.16
CA SER A 60 32.91 -7.75 -28.49
C SER A 60 33.57 -7.18 -27.23
N ALA A 61 32.99 -7.37 -26.04
CA ALA A 61 33.56 -6.96 -24.77
C ALA A 61 34.63 -7.99 -24.31
N ASP A 62 35.72 -7.51 -23.72
CA ASP A 62 36.74 -8.37 -23.07
C ASP A 62 36.21 -8.82 -21.70
N PRO A 63 35.98 -10.12 -21.46
CA PRO A 63 35.48 -10.62 -20.21
C PRO A 63 36.38 -10.40 -19.00
N CYS A 64 37.69 -10.19 -19.24
CA CYS A 64 38.62 -9.86 -18.18
C CYS A 64 38.60 -8.38 -17.77
N THR A 65 38.06 -7.52 -18.63
CA THR A 65 37.92 -6.08 -18.38
C THR A 65 36.55 -5.73 -17.87
N ASP A 66 35.49 -6.24 -18.52
CA ASP A 66 34.09 -6.04 -18.11
C ASP A 66 33.24 -7.31 -18.33
N PHE A 67 33.25 -8.15 -17.32
CA PHE A 67 32.50 -9.42 -17.37
C PHE A 67 30.99 -9.21 -17.45
N TYR A 68 30.46 -8.15 -16.85
CA TYR A 68 29.03 -7.84 -16.91
C TYR A 68 28.61 -7.44 -18.34
N GLN A 69 29.37 -6.55 -18.97
CA GLN A 69 29.14 -6.18 -20.36
C GLN A 69 29.23 -7.40 -21.29
N TYR A 70 30.26 -8.24 -21.12
CA TYR A 70 30.41 -9.47 -21.89
C TYR A 70 29.20 -10.40 -21.76
N THR A 71 28.68 -10.62 -20.56
CA THR A 71 27.59 -11.58 -20.32
C THR A 71 26.19 -11.03 -20.58
N CYS A 72 25.95 -9.72 -20.34
CA CYS A 72 24.62 -9.12 -20.30
C CYS A 72 24.46 -7.90 -21.22
N GLY A 73 25.51 -7.43 -21.89
CA GLY A 73 25.49 -6.17 -22.63
C GLY A 73 24.40 -6.07 -23.70
N ASN A 74 24.22 -7.10 -24.51
CA ASN A 74 23.18 -7.11 -25.52
C ASN A 74 21.77 -7.24 -24.89
N TRP A 75 21.63 -7.93 -23.76
CA TRP A 75 20.36 -7.96 -23.05
C TRP A 75 19.94 -6.56 -22.60
N VAL A 76 20.83 -5.82 -21.95
CA VAL A 76 20.57 -4.46 -21.47
C VAL A 76 20.19 -3.54 -22.65
N LYS A 77 20.95 -3.63 -23.74
CA LYS A 77 20.70 -2.84 -24.96
C LYS A 77 19.33 -3.11 -25.59
N ASN A 78 18.90 -4.37 -25.59
CA ASN A 78 17.69 -4.82 -26.27
C ASN A 78 16.44 -4.79 -25.37
N ASN A 79 16.59 -4.54 -24.06
CA ASN A 79 15.53 -4.52 -23.07
C ASN A 79 15.56 -3.23 -22.25
N PRO A 80 15.24 -2.06 -22.87
CA PRO A 80 15.14 -0.81 -22.13
C PRO A 80 14.08 -0.92 -21.03
N ILE A 81 14.24 -0.16 -19.95
CA ILE A 81 13.26 -0.10 -18.85
C ILE A 81 11.94 0.42 -19.41
N PRO A 82 10.82 -0.32 -19.31
CA PRO A 82 9.50 0.17 -19.69
C PRO A 82 9.13 1.46 -18.92
N ALA A 83 8.34 2.33 -19.50
CA ALA A 83 8.02 3.62 -18.91
C ALA A 83 7.22 3.49 -17.58
N ASP A 84 6.44 2.42 -17.45
CA ASP A 84 5.67 2.06 -16.26
C ASP A 84 6.47 1.28 -15.20
N GLN A 85 7.79 1.15 -15.39
CA GLN A 85 8.70 0.43 -14.50
C GLN A 85 9.86 1.32 -14.05
N VAL A 86 10.35 1.10 -12.84
CA VAL A 86 11.52 1.81 -12.27
C VAL A 86 12.82 1.01 -12.38
N ARG A 87 12.70 -0.26 -12.66
CA ARG A 87 13.81 -1.20 -12.87
C ARG A 87 13.38 -2.33 -13.80
N TRP A 88 14.36 -2.92 -14.50
CA TRP A 88 14.08 -4.00 -15.43
C TRP A 88 15.11 -5.09 -15.35
N GLY A 89 14.70 -6.33 -15.53
CA GLY A 89 15.55 -7.50 -15.46
C GLY A 89 14.78 -8.77 -15.75
N ASN A 90 15.43 -9.93 -15.71
CA ASN A 90 14.79 -11.21 -15.97
C ASN A 90 13.61 -11.52 -15.06
N PHE A 91 13.68 -11.12 -13.79
CA PHE A 91 12.53 -11.24 -12.86
C PHE A 91 11.37 -10.34 -13.28
N GLY A 92 11.66 -9.13 -13.83
CA GLY A 92 10.63 -8.25 -14.38
C GLY A 92 9.91 -8.87 -15.56
N LEU A 93 10.66 -9.48 -16.51
CA LEU A 93 10.08 -10.19 -17.65
C LEU A 93 9.20 -11.37 -17.19
N LEU A 94 9.65 -12.13 -16.19
CA LEU A 94 8.86 -13.23 -15.62
C LEU A 94 7.58 -12.72 -14.95
N ALA A 95 7.69 -11.66 -14.16
CA ALA A 95 6.55 -11.02 -13.51
C ALA A 95 5.52 -10.51 -14.53
N GLU A 96 5.95 -9.82 -15.60
CA GLU A 96 5.06 -9.39 -16.70
C GLU A 96 4.32 -10.57 -17.35
N ARG A 97 5.02 -11.67 -17.59
CA ARG A 97 4.40 -12.86 -18.15
C ARG A 97 3.37 -13.48 -17.21
N ASN A 98 3.71 -13.61 -15.95
CA ASN A 98 2.78 -14.14 -14.94
C ASN A 98 1.55 -13.24 -14.80
N GLN A 99 1.75 -11.93 -14.74
CA GLN A 99 0.66 -10.95 -14.67
C GLN A 99 -0.24 -11.03 -15.90
N TRP A 100 0.34 -11.20 -17.10
CA TRP A 100 -0.46 -11.40 -18.31
C TRP A 100 -1.30 -12.69 -18.28
N LEU A 101 -0.74 -13.81 -17.78
CA LEU A 101 -1.48 -15.07 -17.63
C LEU A 101 -2.63 -14.93 -16.62
N LEU A 102 -2.38 -14.28 -15.50
CA LEU A 102 -3.40 -13.99 -14.50
C LEU A 102 -4.50 -13.09 -15.07
N TYR A 103 -4.11 -12.03 -15.77
CA TYR A 103 -5.04 -11.15 -16.49
C TYR A 103 -5.96 -11.94 -17.43
N LYS A 104 -5.41 -12.86 -18.26
CA LYS A 104 -6.24 -13.65 -19.17
C LYS A 104 -7.25 -14.55 -18.44
N ASN A 105 -6.87 -15.10 -17.30
CA ASN A 105 -7.77 -15.90 -16.47
C ASN A 105 -8.87 -15.02 -15.83
N LEU A 106 -8.50 -13.85 -15.32
CA LEU A 106 -9.43 -12.90 -14.70
C LEU A 106 -10.40 -12.33 -15.74
N GLU A 107 -9.91 -11.96 -16.93
CA GLU A 107 -10.74 -11.49 -18.04
C GLU A 107 -11.78 -12.55 -18.47
N ALA A 108 -11.33 -13.81 -18.62
CA ALA A 108 -12.24 -14.91 -18.94
C ALA A 108 -13.29 -15.13 -17.86
N ALA A 109 -12.89 -15.08 -16.59
CA ALA A 109 -13.78 -15.24 -15.44
C ALA A 109 -14.72 -14.06 -15.24
N ALA A 110 -14.33 -12.84 -15.63
CA ALA A 110 -15.18 -11.64 -15.54
C ALA A 110 -16.37 -11.70 -16.51
N ASN A 111 -16.26 -12.46 -17.61
CA ASN A 111 -17.35 -12.63 -18.57
C ASN A 111 -18.41 -13.59 -18.01
N PRO A 112 -19.68 -13.14 -17.83
CA PRO A 112 -20.74 -14.02 -17.35
C PRO A 112 -20.95 -15.21 -18.28
N SER A 113 -20.88 -16.42 -17.74
CA SER A 113 -21.12 -17.66 -18.47
C SER A 113 -21.84 -18.68 -17.58
N PRO A 114 -22.78 -19.47 -18.09
CA PRO A 114 -23.41 -20.56 -17.34
C PRO A 114 -22.41 -21.64 -16.87
N SER A 115 -21.24 -21.72 -17.48
CA SER A 115 -20.18 -22.68 -17.13
C SER A 115 -19.24 -22.17 -16.04
N ARG A 116 -19.35 -20.89 -15.59
CA ARG A 116 -18.53 -20.35 -14.51
C ARG A 116 -18.75 -21.10 -13.21
N THR A 117 -17.69 -21.56 -12.60
CA THR A 117 -17.74 -22.09 -11.23
C THR A 117 -18.04 -20.96 -10.22
N PRO A 118 -18.54 -21.28 -9.01
CA PRO A 118 -18.71 -20.25 -7.96
C PRO A 118 -17.41 -19.52 -7.59
N LEU A 119 -16.27 -20.16 -7.73
CA LEU A 119 -14.97 -19.53 -7.48
C LEU A 119 -14.61 -18.55 -8.60
N GLU A 120 -14.75 -18.96 -9.87
CA GLU A 120 -14.56 -18.08 -11.02
C GLU A 120 -15.49 -16.86 -10.96
N ALA A 121 -16.72 -17.02 -10.52
CA ALA A 121 -17.62 -15.89 -10.30
C ALA A 121 -17.07 -14.91 -9.28
N LYS A 122 -16.51 -15.38 -8.16
CA LYS A 122 -16.00 -14.50 -7.10
C LYS A 122 -14.84 -13.64 -7.61
N TYR A 123 -13.77 -14.25 -8.12
CA TYR A 123 -12.60 -13.47 -8.53
C TYR A 123 -12.84 -12.70 -9.85
N GLY A 124 -13.67 -13.22 -10.75
CA GLY A 124 -14.04 -12.53 -11.98
C GLY A 124 -14.90 -11.29 -11.73
N ASP A 125 -15.90 -11.39 -10.85
CA ASP A 125 -16.74 -10.24 -10.47
C ASP A 125 -15.95 -9.19 -9.69
N PHE A 126 -15.02 -9.62 -8.83
CA PHE A 126 -14.10 -8.73 -8.13
C PHE A 126 -13.23 -7.95 -9.11
N TYR A 127 -12.60 -8.65 -10.05
CA TYR A 127 -11.81 -8.03 -11.12
C TYR A 127 -12.65 -7.06 -11.97
N ALA A 128 -13.84 -7.48 -12.41
CA ALA A 128 -14.75 -6.62 -13.17
C ALA A 128 -15.13 -5.34 -12.41
N THR A 129 -15.30 -5.43 -11.09
CA THR A 129 -15.56 -4.26 -10.24
C THR A 129 -14.40 -3.28 -10.26
N CYS A 130 -13.16 -3.77 -10.19
CA CYS A 130 -11.96 -2.93 -10.31
C CYS A 130 -11.84 -2.30 -11.70
N MET A 131 -12.17 -3.03 -12.76
CA MET A 131 -12.09 -2.53 -14.14
C MET A 131 -13.19 -1.52 -14.50
N ASN A 132 -14.26 -1.40 -13.72
CA ASN A 132 -15.36 -0.47 -13.98
C ASN A 132 -15.02 0.93 -13.48
N VAL A 133 -14.28 1.68 -14.33
CA VAL A 133 -13.79 3.04 -14.04
C VAL A 133 -14.91 3.99 -13.66
N ASP A 134 -16.00 4.01 -14.43
CA ASP A 134 -17.12 4.93 -14.21
C ASP A 134 -17.78 4.70 -12.83
N ALA A 135 -17.99 3.44 -12.46
CA ALA A 135 -18.57 3.11 -11.17
C ALA A 135 -17.62 3.43 -10.01
N VAL A 136 -16.30 3.26 -10.19
CA VAL A 136 -15.29 3.62 -9.18
C VAL A 136 -15.24 5.14 -9.04
N ASN A 137 -15.16 5.88 -10.13
CA ASN A 137 -15.11 7.35 -10.13
C ASN A 137 -16.38 7.96 -9.53
N ALA A 138 -17.55 7.42 -9.84
CA ALA A 138 -18.82 7.87 -9.27
C ALA A 138 -18.88 7.73 -7.73
N LYS A 139 -18.14 6.81 -7.14
CA LYS A 139 -18.07 6.64 -5.68
C LYS A 139 -17.15 7.66 -5.00
N GLY A 140 -16.15 8.20 -5.71
CA GLY A 140 -15.19 9.17 -5.17
C GLY A 140 -14.55 8.67 -3.86
N ALA A 141 -14.65 9.48 -2.80
CA ALA A 141 -14.17 9.17 -1.46
C ALA A 141 -15.15 8.33 -0.59
N ALA A 142 -16.37 8.03 -1.08
CA ALA A 142 -17.38 7.34 -0.27
C ALA A 142 -16.92 5.99 0.34
N PRO A 143 -16.08 5.18 -0.32
CA PRO A 143 -15.56 3.94 0.26
C PRO A 143 -14.72 4.13 1.53
N LEU A 144 -14.13 5.31 1.73
CA LEU A 144 -13.36 5.63 2.94
C LEU A 144 -14.23 5.83 4.18
N LYS A 145 -15.52 6.12 3.98
CA LYS A 145 -16.41 6.56 5.08
C LYS A 145 -16.39 5.64 6.30
N PRO A 146 -16.45 4.31 6.21
CA PRO A 146 -16.42 3.44 7.40
C PRO A 146 -15.15 3.61 8.23
N ALA A 147 -13.98 3.66 7.59
CA ALA A 147 -12.69 3.87 8.25
C ALA A 147 -12.61 5.27 8.89
N LEU A 148 -13.02 6.31 8.14
CA LEU A 148 -13.02 7.69 8.63
C LEU A 148 -14.00 7.91 9.79
N ASP A 149 -15.20 7.30 9.74
CA ASP A 149 -16.17 7.36 10.84
C ASP A 149 -15.63 6.67 12.10
N ARG A 150 -14.90 5.56 11.94
CA ARG A 150 -14.23 4.86 13.04
C ARG A 150 -13.20 5.77 13.73
N VAL A 151 -12.37 6.45 12.95
CA VAL A 151 -11.40 7.41 13.49
C VAL A 151 -12.09 8.63 14.10
N ALA A 152 -13.13 9.16 13.48
CA ALA A 152 -13.90 10.29 14.01
C ALA A 152 -14.51 9.98 15.37
N GLY A 153 -14.95 8.75 15.60
CA GLY A 153 -15.49 8.26 16.88
C GLY A 153 -14.48 8.18 18.02
N LEU A 154 -13.17 8.33 17.75
CA LEU A 154 -12.14 8.33 18.77
C LEU A 154 -12.32 9.53 19.71
N SER A 155 -12.58 9.28 21.00
CA SER A 155 -12.82 10.32 22.02
C SER A 155 -11.82 10.31 23.19
N ASP A 156 -11.02 9.24 23.28
CA ASP A 156 -9.97 9.05 24.29
C ASP A 156 -8.79 8.29 23.67
N LYS A 157 -7.55 8.66 24.01
CA LYS A 157 -6.34 7.98 23.52
C LYS A 157 -6.31 6.48 23.84
N LYS A 158 -6.94 6.05 24.94
CA LYS A 158 -7.08 4.62 25.29
C LYS A 158 -7.86 3.80 24.23
N GLN A 159 -8.66 4.46 23.40
CA GLN A 159 -9.40 3.82 22.32
C GLN A 159 -8.55 3.62 21.06
N ILE A 160 -7.31 4.16 20.99
CA ILE A 160 -6.42 4.01 19.83
C ILE A 160 -6.24 2.53 19.48
N ALA A 161 -6.03 1.65 20.47
CA ALA A 161 -5.89 0.22 20.25
C ALA A 161 -7.15 -0.40 19.60
N THR A 162 -8.34 0.00 20.01
CA THR A 162 -9.61 -0.46 19.43
C THR A 162 -9.78 0.05 17.99
N VAL A 163 -9.49 1.33 17.75
CA VAL A 163 -9.59 1.92 16.41
C VAL A 163 -8.58 1.28 15.47
N LEU A 164 -7.32 1.13 15.91
CA LEU A 164 -6.27 0.46 15.13
C LEU A 164 -6.65 -0.96 14.72
N THR A 165 -7.15 -1.77 15.65
CA THR A 165 -7.61 -3.13 15.31
C THR A 165 -8.74 -3.14 14.30
N GLY A 166 -9.68 -2.19 14.37
CA GLY A 166 -10.73 -2.04 13.35
C GLY A 166 -10.15 -1.68 11.98
N LEU A 167 -9.25 -0.71 11.93
CA LEU A 167 -8.56 -0.31 10.69
C LEU A 167 -7.76 -1.47 10.08
N GLN A 168 -7.01 -2.22 10.88
CA GLN A 168 -6.23 -3.36 10.40
C GLN A 168 -7.08 -4.53 9.90
N ARG A 169 -8.13 -4.89 10.64
CA ARG A 169 -8.94 -6.08 10.34
C ARG A 169 -10.00 -5.87 9.29
N GLU A 170 -10.63 -4.72 9.29
CA GLU A 170 -11.81 -4.44 8.47
C GLU A 170 -11.46 -3.59 7.24
N ASP A 171 -10.50 -2.68 7.39
CA ASP A 171 -10.14 -1.73 6.35
C ASP A 171 -8.76 -2.04 5.72
N GLY A 172 -8.01 -3.04 6.22
CA GLY A 172 -6.69 -3.43 5.73
C GLY A 172 -5.60 -2.36 5.92
N THR A 173 -5.86 -1.37 6.79
CA THR A 173 -4.95 -0.24 7.00
C THR A 173 -3.82 -0.60 7.95
N ASP A 174 -2.58 -0.49 7.47
CA ASP A 174 -1.38 -0.68 8.28
C ASP A 174 -0.96 0.67 8.89
N ALA A 175 -1.02 0.79 10.23
CA ALA A 175 -0.68 2.02 10.93
C ALA A 175 0.00 1.72 12.27
N ILE A 176 0.70 2.70 12.81
CA ILE A 176 1.42 2.72 14.09
C ILE A 176 2.59 1.72 14.10
N PHE A 177 2.33 0.43 14.14
CA PHE A 177 3.34 -0.64 14.15
C PHE A 177 2.85 -1.82 13.30
N ARG A 178 3.78 -2.70 12.95
CA ARG A 178 3.44 -3.97 12.30
C ARG A 178 3.29 -5.06 13.36
N PHE A 179 2.23 -5.82 13.20
CA PHE A 179 1.99 -7.02 13.99
C PHE A 179 1.83 -8.23 13.06
N ARG A 180 2.59 -9.28 13.34
CA ARG A 180 2.53 -10.53 12.58
C ARG A 180 2.79 -11.73 13.45
N VAL A 181 2.49 -12.91 12.95
CA VAL A 181 2.95 -14.19 13.49
C VAL A 181 3.85 -14.80 12.42
N ASP A 182 5.07 -15.14 12.79
CA ASP A 182 6.07 -15.70 11.90
C ASP A 182 6.83 -16.83 12.59
N GLN A 183 7.66 -17.54 11.84
CA GLN A 183 8.56 -18.56 12.40
C GLN A 183 9.57 -17.89 13.34
N ASP A 184 9.81 -18.51 14.50
CA ASP A 184 10.79 -18.01 15.46
C ASP A 184 12.21 -18.11 14.86
N ASP A 185 12.95 -17.01 14.83
CA ASP A 185 14.30 -16.92 14.25
C ASP A 185 15.32 -17.84 14.93
N LYS A 186 15.09 -18.22 16.20
CA LYS A 186 16.00 -19.11 16.99
C LYS A 186 15.47 -20.52 17.17
N ASP A 187 14.20 -20.76 16.88
CA ASP A 187 13.59 -22.10 16.94
C ASP A 187 12.57 -22.26 15.82
N SER A 188 13.04 -22.67 14.65
CA SER A 188 12.21 -22.82 13.44
C SER A 188 11.06 -23.85 13.57
N SER A 189 10.97 -24.57 14.69
CA SER A 189 9.85 -25.46 14.98
C SER A 189 8.66 -24.73 15.62
N LYS A 190 8.80 -23.45 15.96
CA LYS A 190 7.79 -22.63 16.63
C LYS A 190 7.39 -21.44 15.78
N GLU A 191 6.18 -20.98 16.01
CA GLU A 191 5.67 -19.69 15.56
C GLU A 191 5.66 -18.73 16.75
N ILE A 192 5.99 -17.45 16.49
CA ILE A 192 6.02 -16.40 17.49
C ILE A 192 5.27 -15.18 16.99
N ALA A 193 4.53 -14.51 17.88
CA ALA A 193 3.96 -13.19 17.60
C ALA A 193 5.08 -12.15 17.61
N GLU A 194 5.00 -11.18 16.70
CA GLU A 194 5.97 -10.10 16.59
C GLU A 194 5.29 -8.73 16.54
N VAL A 195 5.84 -7.79 17.30
CA VAL A 195 5.58 -6.35 17.17
C VAL A 195 6.86 -5.69 16.65
N THR A 196 6.75 -5.06 15.49
CA THR A 196 7.89 -4.38 14.84
C THR A 196 7.53 -2.96 14.45
N GLN A 197 8.57 -2.13 14.25
CA GLN A 197 8.40 -0.76 13.78
C GLN A 197 7.57 -0.66 12.50
N GLY A 198 6.74 0.38 12.42
CA GLY A 198 5.84 0.63 11.29
C GLY A 198 5.29 2.04 11.32
N GLY A 199 4.17 2.25 10.63
CA GLY A 199 3.41 3.49 10.68
C GLY A 199 4.09 4.71 10.08
N LEU A 200 4.98 4.51 9.10
CA LEU A 200 5.61 5.57 8.33
C LEU A 200 5.08 5.53 6.90
N GLY A 201 4.64 6.66 6.37
CA GLY A 201 4.21 6.76 4.98
C GLY A 201 5.37 6.95 3.99
N LEU A 202 6.55 7.42 4.44
CA LEU A 202 7.79 7.40 3.65
C LEU A 202 8.55 6.09 3.86
N PRO A 203 9.42 5.68 2.92
CA PRO A 203 9.99 4.32 2.89
C PRO A 203 10.79 3.87 4.11
N ASP A 204 11.40 4.79 4.84
CA ASP A 204 12.15 4.51 6.07
C ASP A 204 12.44 5.77 6.89
N ARG A 205 13.00 5.57 8.10
CA ARG A 205 13.31 6.65 9.04
C ARG A 205 14.22 7.74 8.48
N SER A 206 15.13 7.43 7.56
CA SER A 206 16.11 8.41 7.05
C SER A 206 15.43 9.60 6.37
N TYR A 207 14.30 9.36 5.69
CA TYR A 207 13.51 10.40 5.06
C TYR A 207 12.98 11.45 6.03
N TYR A 208 12.79 11.10 7.31
CA TYR A 208 12.29 12.02 8.36
C TYR A 208 13.40 12.76 9.10
N ILE A 209 14.52 12.10 9.36
CA ILE A 209 15.56 12.59 10.28
C ILE A 209 16.79 13.17 9.59
N GLU A 210 17.11 12.74 8.36
CA GLU A 210 18.26 13.26 7.64
C GLU A 210 17.98 14.67 7.11
N LYS A 211 19.05 15.53 7.18
CA LYS A 211 18.95 16.96 6.84
C LYS A 211 19.55 17.29 5.48
N SER A 212 19.72 16.30 4.62
CA SER A 212 20.19 16.56 3.27
C SER A 212 19.14 17.34 2.46
N GLU A 213 19.57 18.01 1.42
CA GLU A 213 18.67 18.75 0.52
C GLU A 213 17.62 17.81 -0.12
N ARG A 214 18.03 16.59 -0.48
CA ARG A 214 17.16 15.60 -1.09
C ARG A 214 16.03 15.18 -0.13
N GLU A 215 16.36 14.76 1.10
CA GLU A 215 15.36 14.31 2.07
C GLU A 215 14.46 15.45 2.51
N THR A 216 15.00 16.68 2.63
CA THR A 216 14.18 17.86 2.94
C THR A 216 13.17 18.13 1.84
N LYS A 217 13.59 18.12 0.57
CA LYS A 217 12.68 18.27 -0.57
C LYS A 217 11.61 17.18 -0.62
N ILE A 218 11.97 15.94 -0.33
CA ILE A 218 11.00 14.83 -0.32
C ILE A 218 9.97 15.04 0.81
N ARG A 219 10.37 15.49 2.00
CA ARG A 219 9.43 15.81 3.08
C ARG A 219 8.45 16.92 2.70
N ASP A 220 8.95 17.98 2.05
CA ASP A 220 8.08 19.07 1.59
C ASP A 220 7.05 18.56 0.56
N GLN A 221 7.50 17.74 -0.39
CA GLN A 221 6.62 17.12 -1.39
C GLN A 221 5.63 16.11 -0.76
N TYR A 222 6.04 15.42 0.30
CA TYR A 222 5.17 14.51 1.03
C TYR A 222 4.06 15.26 1.78
N VAL A 223 4.39 16.38 2.43
CA VAL A 223 3.38 17.26 3.06
C VAL A 223 2.40 17.80 2.01
N GLU A 224 2.90 18.20 0.84
CA GLU A 224 2.04 18.64 -0.28
C GLU A 224 1.11 17.50 -0.76
N HIS A 225 1.65 16.29 -0.92
CA HIS A 225 0.89 15.10 -1.28
C HIS A 225 -0.22 14.80 -0.26
N MET A 226 0.11 14.74 1.03
CA MET A 226 -0.89 14.53 2.09
C MET A 226 -1.97 15.58 2.08
N THR A 227 -1.60 16.86 1.88
CA THR A 227 -2.56 17.97 1.80
C THR A 227 -3.53 17.78 0.65
N LYS A 228 -3.07 17.35 -0.54
CA LYS A 228 -3.93 17.05 -1.68
C LYS A 228 -4.86 15.87 -1.40
N MET A 229 -4.35 14.82 -0.78
CA MET A 229 -5.14 13.63 -0.44
C MET A 229 -6.23 13.92 0.58
N PHE A 230 -5.94 14.71 1.61
CA PHE A 230 -6.95 15.17 2.57
C PHE A 230 -8.03 16.04 1.89
N ALA A 231 -7.63 16.93 0.99
CA ALA A 231 -8.57 17.74 0.20
C ALA A 231 -9.48 16.85 -0.69
N LEU A 232 -8.92 15.82 -1.34
CA LEU A 232 -9.71 14.82 -2.09
C LEU A 232 -10.68 14.04 -1.20
N ALA A 233 -10.33 13.85 0.08
CA ALA A 233 -11.19 13.22 1.08
C ALA A 233 -12.28 14.16 1.63
N GLY A 234 -12.27 15.45 1.25
CA GLY A 234 -13.32 16.43 1.54
C GLY A 234 -12.94 17.53 2.52
N ASP A 235 -11.69 17.64 2.94
CA ASP A 235 -11.24 18.69 3.84
C ASP A 235 -11.06 20.03 3.13
N THR A 236 -11.22 21.13 3.87
CA THR A 236 -10.83 22.45 3.36
C THR A 236 -9.31 22.55 3.20
N PRO A 237 -8.78 23.45 2.37
CA PRO A 237 -7.32 23.61 2.22
C PRO A 237 -6.59 23.85 3.56
N GLU A 238 -7.19 24.62 4.47
CA GLU A 238 -6.64 24.92 5.76
C GLU A 238 -6.62 23.70 6.68
N GLN A 239 -7.71 22.90 6.68
CA GLN A 239 -7.79 21.66 7.44
C GLN A 239 -6.79 20.64 6.91
N ALA A 240 -6.75 20.42 5.60
CA ALA A 240 -5.83 19.50 4.95
C ALA A 240 -4.36 19.81 5.25
N ALA A 241 -3.98 21.09 5.21
CA ALA A 241 -2.61 21.52 5.53
C ALA A 241 -2.27 21.33 7.02
N ALA A 242 -3.25 21.53 7.92
CA ALA A 242 -3.06 21.28 9.36
C ALA A 242 -2.92 19.79 9.66
N GLU A 243 -3.75 18.96 9.06
CA GLU A 243 -3.70 17.49 9.23
C GLU A 243 -2.39 16.91 8.69
N ALA A 244 -1.91 17.34 7.53
CA ALA A 244 -0.63 16.92 6.99
C ALA A 244 0.55 17.22 7.94
N LYS A 245 0.54 18.36 8.64
CA LYS A 245 1.53 18.68 9.68
C LYS A 245 1.41 17.77 10.90
N ASN A 246 0.19 17.46 11.32
CA ASN A 246 -0.06 16.55 12.43
C ASN A 246 0.49 15.14 12.12
N VAL A 247 0.26 14.64 10.91
CA VAL A 247 0.82 13.37 10.45
C VAL A 247 2.34 13.38 10.52
N MET A 248 2.98 14.41 9.97
CA MET A 248 4.44 14.55 10.00
C MET A 248 5.00 14.56 11.41
N ALA A 249 4.30 15.13 12.39
CA ALA A 249 4.74 15.12 13.79
C ALA A 249 4.79 13.70 14.36
N ILE A 250 3.73 12.91 14.19
CA ILE A 250 3.68 11.51 14.64
C ILE A 250 4.74 10.66 13.91
N GLU A 251 4.76 10.72 12.58
CA GLU A 251 5.67 9.88 11.79
C GLU A 251 7.15 10.21 12.08
N THR A 252 7.48 11.49 12.31
CA THR A 252 8.84 11.88 12.71
C THR A 252 9.19 11.31 14.08
N ALA A 253 8.30 11.41 15.06
CA ALA A 253 8.53 10.85 16.40
C ALA A 253 8.71 9.32 16.36
N LEU A 254 7.92 8.61 15.56
CA LEU A 254 8.08 7.18 15.35
C LEU A 254 9.38 6.83 14.61
N ALA A 255 9.77 7.64 13.63
CA ALA A 255 11.02 7.47 12.88
C ALA A 255 12.26 7.66 13.75
N GLU A 256 12.23 8.57 14.74
CA GLU A 256 13.32 8.76 15.69
C GLU A 256 13.57 7.51 16.54
N GLY A 257 12.52 6.77 16.93
CA GLY A 257 12.62 5.50 17.64
C GLY A 257 12.93 4.27 16.78
N SER A 258 12.84 4.41 15.46
CA SER A 258 13.00 3.31 14.51
C SER A 258 14.47 2.99 14.24
N LEU A 259 14.78 1.74 13.93
CA LEU A 259 16.09 1.30 13.43
C LEU A 259 16.27 1.66 11.95
N SER A 260 17.54 1.75 11.53
CA SER A 260 17.90 1.92 10.11
C SER A 260 17.60 0.66 9.30
N ARG A 261 17.47 0.80 7.97
CA ARG A 261 17.35 -0.35 7.05
C ARG A 261 18.47 -1.36 7.18
N THR A 262 19.67 -0.92 7.52
CA THR A 262 20.83 -1.79 7.72
C THR A 262 20.68 -2.59 9.01
N ASP A 263 20.29 -1.94 10.09
CA ASP A 263 20.11 -2.59 11.39
C ASP A 263 18.92 -3.58 11.38
N LEU A 264 17.87 -3.31 10.63
CA LEU A 264 16.73 -4.23 10.43
C LEU A 264 17.10 -5.56 9.76
N ARG A 265 18.28 -5.65 9.10
CA ARG A 265 18.76 -6.88 8.48
C ARG A 265 19.55 -7.78 9.44
N ASP A 266 19.85 -7.29 10.62
CA ASP A 266 20.59 -8.02 11.65
C ASP A 266 19.61 -8.75 12.58
N PRO A 267 19.43 -10.08 12.47
CA PRO A 267 18.47 -10.82 13.29
C PRO A 267 18.73 -10.67 14.79
N GLU A 268 20.00 -10.58 15.20
CA GLU A 268 20.33 -10.45 16.64
C GLU A 268 19.88 -9.09 17.20
N LYS A 269 19.89 -8.04 16.38
CA LYS A 269 19.41 -6.70 16.77
C LYS A 269 17.88 -6.60 16.81
N ASN A 270 17.18 -7.58 16.25
CA ASN A 270 15.73 -7.55 16.11
C ASN A 270 15.05 -8.70 16.90
N TYR A 271 15.78 -9.41 17.75
CA TYR A 271 15.25 -10.53 18.53
C TYR A 271 15.25 -10.22 20.04
N HIS A 272 14.09 -9.80 20.55
CA HIS A 272 13.89 -9.40 21.95
C HIS A 272 12.61 -10.02 22.49
N ILE A 273 12.72 -11.25 23.00
CA ILE A 273 11.56 -11.94 23.58
C ILE A 273 11.12 -11.22 24.84
N LYS A 274 9.85 -10.88 24.89
CA LYS A 274 9.17 -10.23 26.00
C LYS A 274 7.87 -10.96 26.34
N THR A 275 7.50 -10.89 27.59
CA THR A 275 6.13 -11.19 28.01
C THR A 275 5.20 -10.03 27.69
N ILE A 276 3.90 -10.29 27.60
CA ILE A 276 2.91 -9.21 27.42
C ILE A 276 3.02 -8.18 28.54
N ALA A 277 3.23 -8.61 29.78
CA ALA A 277 3.39 -7.71 30.92
C ALA A 277 4.63 -6.80 30.80
N GLU A 278 5.75 -7.30 30.25
CA GLU A 278 6.92 -6.45 29.97
C GLU A 278 6.65 -5.45 28.84
N LEU A 279 5.92 -5.85 27.80
CA LEU A 279 5.51 -4.93 26.73
C LEU A 279 4.57 -3.83 27.26
N GLU A 280 3.61 -4.19 28.11
CA GLU A 280 2.72 -3.23 28.80
C GLU A 280 3.50 -2.25 29.69
N GLN A 281 4.57 -2.71 30.34
CA GLN A 281 5.45 -1.83 31.12
C GLN A 281 6.29 -0.91 30.24
N MET A 282 6.70 -1.36 29.06
CA MET A 282 7.46 -0.53 28.10
C MET A 282 6.61 0.55 27.47
N ALA A 283 5.34 0.26 27.20
CA ALA A 283 4.43 1.22 26.56
C ALA A 283 3.03 1.19 27.20
N PRO A 284 2.88 1.69 28.44
CA PRO A 284 1.61 1.69 29.16
C PRO A 284 0.56 2.64 28.58
N ALA A 285 0.95 3.59 27.72
CA ALA A 285 0.01 4.49 27.05
C ALA A 285 -0.81 3.80 25.95
N PHE A 286 -0.37 2.62 25.45
CA PHE A 286 -1.09 1.84 24.47
C PHE A 286 -1.77 0.63 25.15
N ASP A 287 -3.06 0.42 24.91
CA ASP A 287 -3.81 -0.70 25.49
C ASP A 287 -3.55 -2.02 24.72
N TRP A 288 -2.42 -2.66 25.03
CA TRP A 288 -1.98 -3.91 24.41
C TRP A 288 -2.96 -5.06 24.66
N SER A 289 -3.54 -5.12 25.84
CA SER A 289 -4.53 -6.14 26.19
C SER A 289 -5.76 -6.06 25.29
N THR A 290 -6.32 -4.86 25.11
CA THR A 290 -7.42 -4.62 24.17
C THR A 290 -7.01 -4.92 22.72
N TYR A 291 -5.81 -4.53 22.30
CA TYR A 291 -5.31 -4.78 20.96
C TYR A 291 -5.23 -6.28 20.67
N PHE A 292 -4.52 -7.06 21.48
CA PHE A 292 -4.36 -8.50 21.27
C PHE A 292 -5.68 -9.27 21.40
N GLY A 293 -6.56 -8.84 22.31
CA GLY A 293 -7.88 -9.44 22.44
C GLY A 293 -8.78 -9.24 21.22
N LYS A 294 -8.59 -8.14 20.46
CA LYS A 294 -9.42 -7.79 19.31
C LYS A 294 -8.84 -8.18 17.96
N ILE A 295 -7.51 -8.31 17.83
CA ILE A 295 -6.87 -8.62 16.55
C ILE A 295 -7.22 -10.02 16.04
N GLY A 296 -7.73 -10.91 16.90
CA GLY A 296 -8.33 -12.20 16.52
C GLY A 296 -7.30 -13.32 16.35
N ILE A 297 -6.15 -13.22 16.99
CA ILE A 297 -5.19 -14.30 17.14
C ILE A 297 -5.46 -15.03 18.48
N GLY A 298 -4.99 -16.28 18.58
CA GLY A 298 -5.08 -17.04 19.83
C GLY A 298 -4.31 -16.39 20.98
N SER A 299 -4.46 -16.95 22.19
CA SER A 299 -3.70 -16.48 23.34
C SER A 299 -2.22 -16.88 23.24
N PHE A 300 -1.34 -15.96 23.52
CA PHE A 300 0.10 -16.17 23.65
C PHE A 300 0.61 -15.43 24.89
N GLN A 301 1.76 -15.83 25.44
CA GLN A 301 2.32 -15.24 26.66
C GLN A 301 3.57 -14.41 26.37
N THR A 302 4.29 -14.76 25.33
CA THR A 302 5.53 -14.11 24.90
C THR A 302 5.46 -13.75 23.43
N LEU A 303 6.16 -12.69 23.07
CA LEU A 303 6.30 -12.21 21.70
C LEU A 303 7.70 -11.66 21.47
N ASN A 304 8.09 -11.54 20.21
CA ASN A 304 9.26 -10.77 19.84
C ASN A 304 8.90 -9.28 19.71
N VAL A 305 9.54 -8.42 20.48
CA VAL A 305 9.51 -6.97 20.31
C VAL A 305 10.74 -6.59 19.51
N GLY A 306 10.60 -6.57 18.19
CA GLY A 306 11.74 -6.42 17.30
C GLY A 306 12.59 -5.17 17.57
N GLN A 307 11.95 -4.05 17.87
CA GLN A 307 12.63 -2.77 18.12
C GLN A 307 12.10 -2.12 19.42
N PRO A 308 12.69 -2.43 20.59
CA PRO A 308 12.27 -1.87 21.88
C PRO A 308 12.26 -0.33 21.91
N GLY A 309 13.27 0.32 21.31
CA GLY A 309 13.35 1.77 21.23
C GLY A 309 12.19 2.41 20.46
N PHE A 310 11.67 1.71 19.45
CA PHE A 310 10.47 2.15 18.73
C PHE A 310 9.22 2.09 19.62
N VAL A 311 9.07 1.02 20.42
CA VAL A 311 7.93 0.87 21.34
C VAL A 311 7.96 1.94 22.43
N GLU A 312 9.14 2.29 22.93
CA GLU A 312 9.32 3.40 23.90
C GLU A 312 8.99 4.76 23.26
N ALA A 313 9.40 4.98 22.00
CA ALA A 313 9.05 6.20 21.25
C ALA A 313 7.54 6.28 21.01
N LEU A 314 6.91 5.16 20.66
CA LEU A 314 5.44 5.09 20.52
C LEU A 314 4.74 5.50 21.81
N ASN A 315 5.15 4.92 22.96
CA ASN A 315 4.59 5.29 24.26
C ASN A 315 4.67 6.80 24.51
N LYS A 316 5.87 7.35 24.33
CA LYS A 316 6.11 8.79 24.52
C LYS A 316 5.24 9.64 23.58
N THR A 317 5.08 9.22 22.33
CA THR A 317 4.28 9.94 21.33
C THR A 317 2.79 9.89 21.68
N ILE A 318 2.28 8.75 22.16
CA ILE A 318 0.89 8.65 22.64
C ILE A 318 0.65 9.60 23.83
N ASP A 319 1.58 9.66 24.77
CA ASP A 319 1.44 10.54 25.93
C ASP A 319 1.50 12.02 25.56
N SER A 320 2.44 12.42 24.70
CA SER A 320 2.73 13.83 24.40
C SER A 320 1.75 14.46 23.41
N GLU A 321 1.32 13.70 22.40
CA GLU A 321 0.51 14.26 21.32
C GLU A 321 -0.98 14.30 21.66
N ASN A 322 -1.67 15.33 21.16
CA ASN A 322 -3.11 15.50 21.37
C ASN A 322 -3.91 14.47 20.57
N LEU A 323 -5.14 14.22 21.01
CA LEU A 323 -6.05 13.28 20.37
C LEU A 323 -6.33 13.64 18.90
N ASP A 324 -6.47 14.93 18.57
CA ASP A 324 -6.74 15.37 17.20
C ASP A 324 -5.54 15.10 16.27
N VAL A 325 -4.30 15.17 16.78
CA VAL A 325 -3.09 14.78 16.04
C VAL A 325 -3.12 13.28 15.69
N TRP A 326 -3.51 12.43 16.63
CA TRP A 326 -3.71 11.00 16.40
C TRP A 326 -4.84 10.71 15.42
N LYS A 327 -5.95 11.48 15.46
CA LYS A 327 -7.01 11.36 14.45
C LYS A 327 -6.50 11.68 13.06
N SER A 328 -5.77 12.78 12.89
CA SER A 328 -5.17 13.13 11.58
C SER A 328 -4.27 12.01 11.06
N TYR A 329 -3.42 11.44 11.93
CA TYR A 329 -2.52 10.34 11.59
C TYR A 329 -3.26 9.07 11.16
N LEU A 330 -4.25 8.63 11.91
CA LEU A 330 -5.03 7.43 11.57
C LEU A 330 -5.89 7.63 10.32
N ARG A 331 -6.46 8.84 10.13
CA ARG A 331 -7.14 9.21 8.89
C ARG A 331 -6.22 9.15 7.68
N TRP A 332 -5.00 9.67 7.83
CA TRP A 332 -4.00 9.64 6.78
C TRP A 332 -3.72 8.19 6.33
N HIS A 333 -3.41 7.30 7.25
CA HIS A 333 -3.11 5.92 6.89
C HIS A 333 -4.30 5.21 6.25
N ALA A 334 -5.53 5.48 6.67
CA ALA A 334 -6.72 4.95 6.01
C ALA A 334 -6.88 5.47 4.57
N ILE A 335 -6.61 6.76 4.33
CA ILE A 335 -6.66 7.36 3.00
C ILE A 335 -5.53 6.81 2.12
N HIS A 336 -4.31 6.79 2.64
CA HIS A 336 -3.12 6.33 1.94
C HIS A 336 -3.25 4.88 1.45
N GLU A 337 -3.66 3.98 2.33
CA GLU A 337 -3.82 2.55 1.99
C GLU A 337 -4.91 2.30 0.94
N ALA A 338 -5.99 3.06 1.00
CA ALA A 338 -7.09 2.94 0.06
C ALA A 338 -6.85 3.69 -1.28
N ALA A 339 -6.00 4.71 -1.30
CA ALA A 339 -5.83 5.62 -2.43
C ALA A 339 -5.62 4.95 -3.79
N PRO A 340 -4.79 3.88 -3.94
CA PRO A 340 -4.58 3.20 -5.21
C PRO A 340 -5.84 2.56 -5.82
N TRP A 341 -6.92 2.44 -5.03
CA TRP A 341 -8.15 1.71 -5.37
C TRP A 341 -9.40 2.59 -5.41
N LEU A 342 -9.25 3.88 -5.12
CA LEU A 342 -10.32 4.88 -5.16
C LEU A 342 -10.48 5.47 -6.58
N SER A 343 -11.16 6.62 -6.69
CA SER A 343 -11.33 7.32 -7.96
C SER A 343 -9.99 7.75 -8.57
N ASP A 344 -10.00 8.02 -9.88
CA ASP A 344 -8.80 8.37 -10.64
C ASP A 344 -8.03 9.56 -10.04
N ALA A 345 -8.71 10.50 -9.37
CA ALA A 345 -8.06 11.62 -8.68
C ALA A 345 -7.12 11.16 -7.56
N PHE A 346 -7.56 10.20 -6.72
CA PHE A 346 -6.73 9.61 -5.68
C PHE A 346 -5.60 8.78 -6.26
N VAL A 347 -5.90 7.92 -7.23
CA VAL A 347 -4.93 7.07 -7.91
C VAL A 347 -3.84 7.90 -8.58
N GLN A 348 -4.21 9.01 -9.23
CA GLN A 348 -3.25 9.88 -9.89
C GLN A 348 -2.34 10.59 -8.90
N GLU A 349 -2.88 11.09 -7.78
CA GLU A 349 -2.06 11.75 -6.77
C GLU A 349 -1.14 10.75 -6.04
N ASP A 350 -1.60 9.54 -5.75
CA ASP A 350 -0.78 8.46 -5.22
C ASP A 350 0.39 8.11 -6.15
N TYR A 351 0.11 7.92 -7.44
CA TYR A 351 1.13 7.70 -8.46
C TYR A 351 2.13 8.85 -8.55
N ASN A 352 1.66 10.10 -8.55
CA ASN A 352 2.52 11.29 -8.70
C ASN A 352 3.57 11.35 -7.60
N PHE A 353 3.21 10.98 -6.38
CA PHE A 353 4.15 11.00 -5.26
C PHE A 353 4.96 9.69 -5.17
N TYR A 354 4.32 8.56 -4.95
CA TYR A 354 5.01 7.30 -4.63
C TYR A 354 5.74 6.68 -5.82
N ASN A 355 5.17 6.78 -7.02
CA ASN A 355 5.78 6.16 -8.19
C ASN A 355 6.64 7.16 -8.98
N ALA A 356 6.12 8.33 -9.32
CA ALA A 356 6.86 9.29 -10.13
C ALA A 356 7.93 10.03 -9.31
N THR A 357 7.55 10.64 -8.17
CA THR A 357 8.48 11.44 -7.36
C THR A 357 9.50 10.60 -6.60
N LEU A 358 9.07 9.58 -5.85
CA LEU A 358 9.98 8.78 -5.04
C LEU A 358 10.77 7.76 -5.83
N GLN A 359 10.17 7.13 -6.85
CA GLN A 359 10.78 6.01 -7.57
C GLN A 359 11.21 6.35 -8.99
N GLY A 360 10.74 7.46 -9.56
CA GLY A 360 11.13 7.91 -10.90
C GLY A 360 10.43 7.18 -12.05
N ALA A 361 9.26 6.58 -11.80
CA ALA A 361 8.43 6.01 -12.86
C ALA A 361 7.94 7.13 -13.81
N LYS A 362 7.96 6.87 -15.11
CA LYS A 362 7.59 7.86 -16.12
C LYS A 362 6.11 7.81 -16.47
N GLU A 363 5.50 6.64 -16.36
CA GLU A 363 4.09 6.39 -16.66
C GLU A 363 3.45 5.51 -15.58
N MET A 364 2.16 5.71 -15.35
CA MET A 364 1.38 4.85 -14.46
C MET A 364 1.15 3.50 -15.13
N GLN A 365 1.17 2.43 -14.35
CA GLN A 365 0.78 1.11 -14.84
C GLN A 365 -0.67 1.13 -15.33
N PRO A 366 -0.96 0.53 -16.51
CA PRO A 366 -2.32 0.46 -17.03
C PRO A 366 -3.25 -0.27 -16.03
N ARG A 367 -4.52 0.13 -16.05
CA ARG A 367 -5.52 -0.34 -15.07
C ARG A 367 -5.61 -1.84 -14.96
N TRP A 368 -5.53 -2.57 -16.09
CA TRP A 368 -5.57 -4.02 -16.09
C TRP A 368 -4.44 -4.63 -15.24
N LYS A 369 -3.22 -4.07 -15.28
CA LYS A 369 -2.09 -4.52 -14.44
C LYS A 369 -2.39 -4.29 -12.96
N ARG A 370 -2.88 -3.10 -12.62
CA ARG A 370 -3.22 -2.73 -11.24
C ARG A 370 -4.34 -3.61 -10.71
N CYS A 371 -5.43 -3.79 -11.48
CA CYS A 371 -6.56 -4.64 -11.09
C CYS A 371 -6.19 -6.13 -11.02
N THR A 372 -5.31 -6.62 -11.91
CA THR A 372 -4.79 -7.99 -11.83
C THR A 372 -4.03 -8.19 -10.52
N LYS A 373 -3.13 -7.27 -10.17
CA LYS A 373 -2.39 -7.32 -8.91
C LYS A 373 -3.35 -7.34 -7.71
N LEU A 374 -4.30 -6.41 -7.64
CA LEU A 374 -5.30 -6.37 -6.57
C LEU A 374 -6.04 -7.71 -6.42
N SER A 375 -6.48 -8.30 -7.54
CA SER A 375 -7.24 -9.56 -7.53
C SER A 375 -6.42 -10.79 -7.14
N THR A 376 -5.09 -10.71 -7.15
CA THR A 376 -4.19 -11.81 -6.77
C THR A 376 -3.63 -11.65 -5.37
N ASP A 377 -3.60 -10.43 -4.83
CA ASP A 377 -3.10 -10.13 -3.48
C ASP A 377 -4.23 -10.21 -2.43
N SER A 378 -5.52 -10.25 -2.87
CA SER A 378 -6.72 -10.41 -2.04
C SER A 378 -7.19 -11.86 -2.01
#